data_5a07992f9b3dbec2d0c74cad83151504
#
_entry.id   5a07992f9b3dbec2d0c74cad83151504
#
_cell.length_a   1.000
_cell.length_b   1.000
_cell.length_c   1.000
_cell.angle_alpha   90.00
_cell.angle_beta   90.00
_cell.angle_gamma   90.00
#
_symmetry.space_group_name_H-M   'P 1'
#
loop_
_entity.id
_entity.type
_entity.pdbx_description
1 polymer ?
#
loop_
_entity_poly.entity_id
_entity_poly.type
_entity_poly.pdbx_seq_one_letter_code
_entity_poly.pdbx_strand_id
1 'polypeptide(L)'
;SVRISDTITNRGDDPQEFQILYHANYGPPLLEEGAQFVGPVKKVIPFNDHASESIDSYSIYKRPTAGFTEQVYCMTPLADYDGRTTIGLVNRSKNKGISMKFSIQQLPFITLWKNTNSEGEGYVTGLEPGTNFPNNRRIERKFGRVPKLDSGQSHHAEIDFTILKGNKAVGGLIDQIQKIQRRAQPVIETKPENKD
;
A
#
# COMPACT_ATOMS: atom_id res chain seq x y z
N SER A 1 -16.49 -8.98 -5.47
CA SER A 1 -15.26 -8.29 -5.92
C SER A 1 -15.61 -7.08 -6.77
N VAL A 2 -14.72 -6.10 -6.76
CA VAL A 2 -14.78 -4.90 -7.60
C VAL A 2 -13.44 -4.78 -8.30
N ARG A 3 -13.45 -4.44 -9.59
CA ARG A 3 -12.24 -4.13 -10.37
C ARG A 3 -12.24 -2.65 -10.73
N ILE A 4 -11.10 -1.99 -10.51
CA ILE A 4 -10.77 -0.70 -11.11
C ILE A 4 -9.79 -0.99 -12.23
N SER A 5 -10.04 -0.40 -13.41
CA SER A 5 -9.17 -0.52 -14.58
C SER A 5 -9.08 0.86 -15.24
N ASP A 6 -7.90 1.46 -15.18
CA ASP A 6 -7.64 2.80 -15.70
C ASP A 6 -6.59 2.78 -16.80
N THR A 7 -6.74 3.71 -17.72
CA THR A 7 -5.77 3.98 -18.79
C THR A 7 -5.45 5.47 -18.81
N ILE A 8 -4.17 5.79 -18.61
CA ILE A 8 -3.64 7.15 -18.68
C ILE A 8 -2.87 7.27 -20.00
N THR A 9 -3.28 8.17 -20.88
CA THR A 9 -2.65 8.39 -22.20
C THR A 9 -2.06 9.78 -22.29
N ASN A 10 -0.80 9.88 -22.68
CA ASN A 10 -0.20 11.15 -23.08
C ASN A 10 -0.74 11.56 -24.44
N ARG A 11 -1.53 12.61 -24.51
CA ARG A 11 -2.09 13.17 -25.75
C ARG A 11 -1.35 14.42 -26.26
N GLY A 12 -0.27 14.80 -25.56
CA GLY A 12 0.63 15.87 -25.99
C GLY A 12 1.71 15.36 -26.96
N ASP A 13 2.42 16.28 -27.57
CA ASP A 13 3.48 15.97 -28.53
C ASP A 13 4.82 15.60 -27.86
N ASP A 14 5.02 16.08 -26.63
CA ASP A 14 6.24 15.83 -25.86
C ASP A 14 6.05 14.74 -24.79
N PRO A 15 7.13 14.04 -24.37
CA PRO A 15 7.07 13.11 -23.27
C PRO A 15 6.61 13.77 -21.96
N GLN A 16 5.64 13.16 -21.27
CA GLN A 16 5.06 13.68 -20.03
C GLN A 16 5.31 12.74 -18.85
N GLU A 17 5.66 13.34 -17.72
CA GLU A 17 5.75 12.63 -16.45
C GLU A 17 4.38 12.57 -15.77
N PHE A 18 4.12 11.43 -15.13
CA PHE A 18 2.91 11.28 -14.34
C PHE A 18 3.19 10.58 -13.00
N GLN A 19 2.26 10.71 -12.08
CA GLN A 19 2.22 9.99 -10.82
C GLN A 19 0.77 9.61 -10.56
N ILE A 20 0.54 8.36 -10.18
CA ILE A 20 -0.77 7.86 -9.76
C ILE A 20 -0.64 7.10 -8.46
N LEU A 21 -1.60 7.33 -7.56
CA LEU A 21 -1.72 6.62 -6.30
C LEU A 21 -3.21 6.36 -6.05
N TYR A 22 -3.56 5.10 -5.82
CA TYR A 22 -4.92 4.67 -5.52
C TYR A 22 -5.13 4.70 -4.00
N HIS A 23 -5.76 5.76 -3.51
CA HIS A 23 -5.96 5.98 -2.09
C HIS A 23 -7.23 5.27 -1.58
N ALA A 24 -7.12 3.98 -1.28
CA ALA A 24 -8.22 3.17 -0.79
C ALA A 24 -8.30 3.21 0.74
N ASN A 25 -9.37 3.80 1.27
CA ASN A 25 -9.58 3.99 2.71
C ASN A 25 -10.43 2.90 3.34
N TYR A 26 -10.04 2.48 4.54
CA TYR A 26 -10.73 1.47 5.34
C TYR A 26 -10.90 1.95 6.78
N GLY A 27 -12.11 1.79 7.30
CA GLY A 27 -12.49 2.12 8.67
C GLY A 27 -13.20 0.96 9.37
N PRO A 28 -13.85 1.22 10.51
CA PRO A 28 -14.71 0.24 11.17
C PRO A 28 -15.82 -0.27 10.25
N PRO A 29 -16.28 -1.51 10.37
CA PRO A 29 -15.91 -2.49 11.41
C PRO A 29 -14.75 -3.41 11.00
N LEU A 30 -14.00 -3.12 9.94
CA LEU A 30 -12.84 -3.91 9.52
C LEU A 30 -11.59 -3.44 10.26
N LEU A 31 -11.38 -2.13 10.32
CA LEU A 31 -10.31 -1.52 11.10
C LEU A 31 -10.73 -1.50 12.57
N GLU A 32 -9.93 -2.15 13.40
CA GLU A 32 -10.12 -2.25 14.85
C GLU A 32 -8.75 -2.42 15.53
N GLU A 33 -8.69 -2.33 16.85
CA GLU A 33 -7.48 -2.66 17.60
C GLU A 33 -7.03 -4.10 17.31
N GLY A 34 -5.77 -4.27 16.89
CA GLY A 34 -5.21 -5.56 16.51
C GLY A 34 -5.54 -6.00 15.08
N ALA A 35 -6.24 -5.19 14.30
CA ALA A 35 -6.30 -5.39 12.84
C ALA A 35 -4.88 -5.32 12.26
N GLN A 36 -4.67 -5.93 11.09
CA GLN A 36 -3.35 -6.05 10.50
C GLN A 36 -3.36 -5.75 9.01
N PHE A 37 -2.41 -4.94 8.57
CA PHE A 37 -1.97 -4.95 7.19
C PHE A 37 -1.25 -6.28 6.91
N VAL A 38 -1.58 -6.91 5.80
CA VAL A 38 -0.93 -8.14 5.34
C VAL A 38 -0.51 -7.98 3.87
N GLY A 39 0.72 -8.33 3.56
CA GLY A 39 1.23 -8.22 2.19
C GLY A 39 2.63 -8.82 2.06
N PRO A 40 3.01 -9.32 0.88
CA PRO A 40 4.35 -9.80 0.62
C PRO A 40 5.26 -8.58 0.36
N VAL A 41 6.13 -8.27 1.31
CA VAL A 41 6.93 -7.04 1.30
C VAL A 41 8.41 -7.37 1.17
N LYS A 42 9.10 -6.69 0.25
CA LYS A 42 10.54 -6.73 0.10
C LYS A 42 11.23 -5.72 1.01
N LYS A 43 10.67 -4.51 1.11
CA LYS A 43 11.25 -3.40 1.88
C LYS A 43 10.16 -2.53 2.47
N VAL A 44 10.38 -2.05 3.69
CA VAL A 44 9.55 -1.07 4.40
C VAL A 44 10.42 0.10 4.83
N ILE A 45 9.97 1.32 4.58
CA ILE A 45 10.67 2.57 4.91
C ILE A 45 9.67 3.48 5.63
N PRO A 46 9.98 4.01 6.81
CA PRO A 46 9.15 5.02 7.43
C PRO A 46 9.22 6.33 6.61
N PHE A 47 8.11 7.00 6.44
CA PHE A 47 8.03 8.22 5.63
C PHE A 47 8.72 9.42 6.29
N ASN A 48 8.70 9.47 7.62
CA ASN A 48 9.28 10.52 8.46
C ASN A 48 9.74 9.94 9.80
N ASP A 49 10.37 10.77 10.64
CA ASP A 49 10.89 10.35 11.95
C ASP A 49 9.77 9.85 12.88
N HIS A 50 8.58 10.46 12.85
CA HIS A 50 7.46 10.00 13.64
C HIS A 50 7.00 8.57 13.26
N ALA A 51 7.00 8.23 11.98
CA ALA A 51 6.71 6.86 11.55
C ALA A 51 7.82 5.88 11.98
N SER A 52 9.08 6.35 12.10
CA SER A 52 10.20 5.53 12.57
C SER A 52 9.99 5.00 13.99
N GLU A 53 9.34 5.79 14.87
CA GLU A 53 9.09 5.42 16.27
C GLU A 53 8.25 4.14 16.42
N SER A 54 7.46 3.79 15.42
CA SER A 54 6.57 2.62 15.44
C SER A 54 6.86 1.63 14.30
N ILE A 55 8.08 1.65 13.74
CA ILE A 55 8.43 0.82 12.58
C ILE A 55 8.31 -0.67 12.87
N ASP A 56 8.61 -1.13 14.06
CA ASP A 56 8.51 -2.54 14.45
C ASP A 56 7.06 -3.06 14.50
N SER A 57 6.10 -2.16 14.58
CA SER A 57 4.67 -2.46 14.63
C SER A 57 3.88 -1.85 13.47
N TYR A 58 4.56 -1.49 12.37
CA TYR A 58 3.95 -0.80 11.24
C TYR A 58 2.69 -1.48 10.71
N SER A 59 2.65 -2.80 10.71
CA SER A 59 1.54 -3.60 10.17
C SER A 59 0.37 -3.81 11.12
N ILE A 60 0.51 -3.45 12.43
CA ILE A 60 -0.52 -3.67 13.44
C ILE A 60 -1.20 -2.35 13.78
N TYR A 61 -2.52 -2.36 13.87
CA TYR A 61 -3.31 -1.16 14.22
C TYR A 61 -3.59 -1.08 15.71
N LYS A 62 -3.43 0.11 16.25
CA LYS A 62 -3.81 0.45 17.63
C LYS A 62 -5.30 0.74 17.72
N ARG A 63 -5.86 0.77 18.94
CA ARG A 63 -7.21 1.27 19.19
C ARG A 63 -7.31 2.75 18.83
N PRO A 64 -8.54 3.30 18.68
CA PRO A 64 -8.73 4.73 18.52
C PRO A 64 -8.05 5.50 19.66
N THR A 65 -7.20 6.46 19.31
CA THR A 65 -6.37 7.21 20.27
C THR A 65 -6.45 8.69 19.95
N ALA A 66 -7.09 9.47 20.82
CA ALA A 66 -7.21 10.92 20.63
C ALA A 66 -5.84 11.60 20.51
N GLY A 67 -5.69 12.50 19.55
CA GLY A 67 -4.45 13.22 19.29
C GLY A 67 -3.41 12.38 18.56
N PHE A 68 -3.78 11.22 17.99
CA PHE A 68 -2.87 10.42 17.17
C PHE A 68 -2.45 11.21 15.93
N THR A 69 -1.15 11.34 15.74
CA THR A 69 -0.58 11.88 14.51
C THR A 69 -0.39 10.74 13.50
N GLU A 70 -0.75 10.97 12.24
CA GLU A 70 -0.65 9.99 11.18
C GLU A 70 0.77 9.40 11.03
N GLN A 71 0.82 8.13 10.72
CA GLN A 71 2.05 7.41 10.39
C GLN A 71 1.95 6.85 8.98
N VAL A 72 3.01 7.03 8.20
CA VAL A 72 3.06 6.61 6.81
C VAL A 72 4.27 5.72 6.59
N TYR A 73 4.07 4.60 5.90
CA TYR A 73 5.12 3.64 5.56
C TYR A 73 5.14 3.39 4.06
N CYS A 74 6.31 3.58 3.46
CA CYS A 74 6.57 3.34 2.04
C CYS A 74 7.09 1.91 1.86
N MET A 75 6.51 1.16 0.94
CA MET A 75 6.83 -0.26 0.78
C MET A 75 7.09 -0.63 -0.67
N THR A 76 8.04 -1.54 -0.87
CA THR A 76 8.23 -2.23 -2.14
C THR A 76 7.68 -3.64 -1.98
N PRO A 77 6.64 -4.04 -2.72
CA PRO A 77 6.09 -5.39 -2.64
C PRO A 77 6.97 -6.43 -3.34
N LEU A 78 6.80 -7.69 -2.94
CA LEU A 78 7.17 -8.86 -3.73
C LEU A 78 5.98 -9.27 -4.61
N ALA A 79 6.27 -10.02 -5.67
CA ALA A 79 5.26 -10.54 -6.58
C ALA A 79 5.49 -12.03 -6.89
N ASP A 80 4.46 -12.67 -7.42
CA ASP A 80 4.54 -13.99 -8.02
C ASP A 80 5.29 -13.95 -9.37
N TYR A 81 5.35 -15.11 -10.07
CA TYR A 81 6.05 -15.23 -11.35
C TYR A 81 5.43 -14.40 -12.48
N ASP A 82 4.14 -14.06 -12.36
CA ASP A 82 3.41 -13.24 -13.33
C ASP A 82 3.47 -11.74 -12.99
N GLY A 83 4.29 -11.36 -12.00
CA GLY A 83 4.41 -9.98 -11.54
C GLY A 83 3.19 -9.48 -10.75
N ARG A 84 2.33 -10.40 -10.25
CA ARG A 84 1.14 -10.06 -9.47
C ARG A 84 1.44 -10.10 -7.97
N THR A 85 0.93 -9.13 -7.26
CA THR A 85 0.98 -9.10 -5.79
C THR A 85 -0.43 -8.99 -5.22
N THR A 86 -0.54 -9.32 -3.93
CA THR A 86 -1.81 -9.18 -3.19
C THR A 86 -1.51 -8.68 -1.80
N ILE A 87 -2.14 -7.57 -1.44
CA ILE A 87 -2.11 -7.00 -0.09
C ILE A 87 -3.50 -7.00 0.52
N GLY A 88 -3.61 -6.77 1.81
CA GLY A 88 -4.92 -6.68 2.44
C GLY A 88 -4.88 -6.08 3.84
N LEU A 89 -6.09 -5.83 4.33
CA LEU A 89 -6.37 -5.52 5.73
C LEU A 89 -7.22 -6.66 6.29
N VAL A 90 -6.83 -7.20 7.43
CA VAL A 90 -7.57 -8.25 8.12
C VAL A 90 -7.86 -7.81 9.56
N ASN A 91 -9.04 -8.14 10.06
CA ASN A 91 -9.40 -7.83 11.43
C ASN A 91 -8.65 -8.74 12.43
N ARG A 92 -8.66 -8.37 13.72
CA ARG A 92 -7.97 -9.09 14.81
C ARG A 92 -8.32 -10.57 14.84
N SER A 93 -9.60 -10.91 14.66
CA SER A 93 -10.09 -12.29 14.72
C SER A 93 -9.82 -13.09 13.42
N LYS A 94 -9.27 -12.46 12.38
CA LYS A 94 -8.97 -13.07 11.07
C LYS A 94 -10.20 -13.74 10.42
N ASN A 95 -11.36 -13.15 10.61
CA ASN A 95 -12.64 -13.62 10.02
C ASN A 95 -13.30 -12.59 9.11
N LYS A 96 -12.73 -11.39 8.99
CA LYS A 96 -13.11 -10.35 8.03
C LYS A 96 -11.85 -9.78 7.42
N GLY A 97 -11.91 -9.43 6.16
CA GLY A 97 -10.79 -8.78 5.46
C GLY A 97 -11.20 -8.18 4.13
N ILE A 98 -10.29 -7.41 3.59
CA ILE A 98 -10.28 -6.94 2.21
C ILE A 98 -8.93 -7.29 1.60
N SER A 99 -8.91 -7.70 0.34
CA SER A 99 -7.68 -7.85 -0.42
C SER A 99 -7.68 -6.96 -1.64
N MET A 100 -6.49 -6.50 -2.03
CA MET A 100 -6.20 -5.76 -3.25
C MET A 100 -5.16 -6.54 -4.03
N LYS A 101 -5.49 -6.97 -5.26
CA LYS A 101 -4.57 -7.68 -6.15
C LYS A 101 -4.25 -6.80 -7.36
N PHE A 102 -2.96 -6.62 -7.66
CA PHE A 102 -2.48 -5.77 -8.76
C PHE A 102 -1.14 -6.25 -9.32
N SER A 103 -0.68 -5.66 -10.42
CA SER A 103 0.63 -5.93 -11.00
C SER A 103 1.66 -4.93 -10.49
N ILE A 104 2.83 -5.41 -10.04
CA ILE A 104 3.95 -4.54 -9.66
C ILE A 104 4.62 -3.86 -10.87
N GLN A 105 4.35 -4.31 -12.08
CA GLN A 105 4.79 -3.61 -13.31
C GLN A 105 3.97 -2.34 -13.55
N GLN A 106 2.72 -2.33 -13.08
CA GLN A 106 1.82 -1.19 -13.19
C GLN A 106 1.92 -0.26 -11.97
N LEU A 107 1.95 -0.85 -10.77
CA LEU A 107 1.95 -0.16 -9.48
C LEU A 107 3.07 -0.77 -8.60
N PRO A 108 4.33 -0.33 -8.78
CA PRO A 108 5.48 -0.95 -8.12
C PRO A 108 5.63 -0.65 -6.64
N PHE A 109 4.84 0.29 -6.10
CA PHE A 109 4.97 0.75 -4.73
C PHE A 109 3.64 0.70 -3.98
N ILE A 110 3.74 0.64 -2.65
CA ILE A 110 2.61 0.70 -1.73
C ILE A 110 2.91 1.76 -0.68
N THR A 111 1.95 2.62 -0.42
CA THR A 111 1.92 3.45 0.76
C THR A 111 0.91 2.87 1.75
N LEU A 112 1.33 2.67 2.98
CA LEU A 112 0.44 2.37 4.11
C LEU A 112 0.30 3.63 4.94
N TRP A 113 -0.85 4.27 4.86
CA TRP A 113 -1.21 5.43 5.68
C TRP A 113 -2.07 5.00 6.86
N LYS A 114 -1.69 5.38 8.06
CA LYS A 114 -2.38 5.03 9.31
C LYS A 114 -2.80 6.30 10.04
N ASN A 115 -4.10 6.46 10.25
CA ASN A 115 -4.65 7.48 11.13
C ASN A 115 -5.57 6.81 12.16
N THR A 116 -4.98 6.32 13.26
CA THR A 116 -5.71 5.68 14.36
C THR A 116 -6.14 6.72 15.40
N ASN A 117 -6.59 7.90 14.97
CA ASN A 117 -7.14 8.92 15.83
C ASN A 117 -8.49 8.48 16.46
N SER A 118 -9.16 9.33 17.23
CA SER A 118 -10.48 9.04 17.75
C SER A 118 -11.48 8.77 16.61
N GLU A 119 -12.53 8.00 16.87
CA GLU A 119 -13.54 7.70 15.84
C GLU A 119 -14.19 8.97 15.28
N GLY A 120 -14.42 9.98 16.11
CA GLY A 120 -14.98 11.27 15.70
C GLY A 120 -14.05 12.12 14.84
N GLU A 121 -12.74 11.85 14.87
CA GLU A 121 -11.71 12.54 14.09
C GLU A 121 -11.14 11.69 12.94
N GLY A 122 -11.78 10.56 12.64
CA GLY A 122 -11.46 9.71 11.52
C GLY A 122 -10.49 8.58 11.86
N TYR A 123 -10.99 7.53 12.53
CA TYR A 123 -10.27 6.25 12.68
C TYR A 123 -10.24 5.52 11.34
N VAL A 124 -9.16 5.68 10.59
CA VAL A 124 -9.07 5.25 9.19
C VAL A 124 -7.64 4.84 8.82
N THR A 125 -7.50 4.01 7.80
CA THR A 125 -6.23 3.66 7.18
C THR A 125 -6.34 3.66 5.67
N GLY A 126 -5.26 4.01 4.97
CA GLY A 126 -5.12 3.88 3.52
C GLY A 126 -4.19 2.72 3.15
N LEU A 127 -4.61 1.90 2.20
CA LEU A 127 -3.76 0.96 1.49
C LEU A 127 -3.65 1.47 0.05
N GLU A 128 -2.47 1.93 -0.34
CA GLU A 128 -2.33 2.83 -1.47
C GLU A 128 -1.26 2.34 -2.46
N PRO A 129 -1.64 1.43 -3.38
CA PRO A 129 -0.78 1.09 -4.51
C PRO A 129 -0.56 2.30 -5.43
N GLY A 130 0.67 2.49 -5.90
CA GLY A 130 1.02 3.63 -6.75
C GLY A 130 2.25 3.41 -7.62
N THR A 131 2.46 4.36 -8.52
CA THR A 131 3.65 4.40 -9.39
C THR A 131 4.89 4.92 -8.69
N ASN A 132 4.73 5.52 -7.52
CA ASN A 132 5.78 6.15 -6.71
C ASN A 132 5.34 6.22 -5.24
N PHE A 133 6.22 6.68 -4.35
CA PHE A 133 5.86 7.03 -2.98
C PHE A 133 5.16 8.39 -2.92
N PRO A 134 4.47 8.75 -1.80
CA PRO A 134 3.64 9.94 -1.71
C PRO A 134 4.46 11.23 -1.50
N ASN A 135 5.64 11.30 -2.11
CA ASN A 135 6.44 12.52 -2.12
C ASN A 135 6.05 13.41 -3.30
N ASN A 136 6.46 14.68 -3.23
CA ASN A 136 6.35 15.54 -4.39
C ASN A 136 7.23 15.03 -5.55
N ARG A 137 6.89 15.42 -6.79
CA ARG A 137 7.54 14.93 -8.00
C ARG A 137 9.05 15.20 -8.03
N ARG A 138 9.51 16.32 -7.46
CA ARG A 138 10.94 16.66 -7.41
C ARG A 138 11.74 15.62 -6.63
N ILE A 139 11.22 15.17 -5.50
CA ILE A 139 11.83 14.12 -4.68
C ILE A 139 11.80 12.79 -5.42
N GLU A 140 10.66 12.41 -5.96
CA GLU A 140 10.51 11.13 -6.67
C GLU A 140 11.40 11.06 -7.92
N ARG A 141 11.68 12.19 -8.61
CA ARG A 141 12.66 12.26 -9.70
C ARG A 141 14.08 11.92 -9.22
N LYS A 142 14.51 12.40 -8.05
CA LYS A 142 15.83 12.08 -7.49
C LYS A 142 16.03 10.58 -7.30
N PHE A 143 14.94 9.87 -6.96
CA PHE A 143 14.95 8.42 -6.76
C PHE A 143 14.63 7.61 -8.02
N GLY A 144 14.41 8.26 -9.17
CA GLY A 144 14.07 7.58 -10.42
C GLY A 144 12.68 6.92 -10.43
N ARG A 145 11.75 7.38 -9.60
CA ARG A 145 10.41 6.80 -9.42
C ARG A 145 9.29 7.55 -10.14
N VAL A 146 9.62 8.43 -11.06
CA VAL A 146 8.62 9.15 -11.86
C VAL A 146 8.55 8.56 -13.25
N PRO A 147 7.51 7.79 -13.60
CA PRO A 147 7.34 7.27 -14.95
C PRO A 147 7.05 8.37 -15.96
N LYS A 148 7.41 8.09 -17.22
CA LYS A 148 7.16 8.95 -18.37
C LYS A 148 6.37 8.20 -19.41
N LEU A 149 5.55 8.93 -20.16
CA LEU A 149 4.85 8.46 -21.35
C LEU A 149 5.28 9.33 -22.52
N ASP A 150 5.77 8.72 -23.59
CA ASP A 150 5.99 9.39 -24.85
C ASP A 150 4.66 9.78 -25.48
N SER A 151 4.70 10.62 -26.54
CA SER A 151 3.48 11.02 -27.27
C SER A 151 2.69 9.80 -27.73
N GLY A 152 1.41 9.77 -27.42
CA GLY A 152 0.51 8.66 -27.73
C GLY A 152 0.64 7.42 -26.83
N GLN A 153 1.65 7.31 -25.97
CA GLN A 153 1.79 6.19 -25.06
C GLN A 153 0.75 6.19 -23.95
N SER A 154 0.42 4.99 -23.47
CA SER A 154 -0.54 4.77 -22.39
C SER A 154 0.07 3.92 -21.28
N HIS A 155 -0.31 4.23 -20.06
CA HIS A 155 -0.11 3.40 -18.88
C HIS A 155 -1.45 2.81 -18.45
N HIS A 156 -1.46 1.50 -18.20
CA HIS A 156 -2.62 0.79 -17.68
C HIS A 156 -2.39 0.40 -16.24
N ALA A 157 -3.42 0.52 -15.40
CA ALA A 157 -3.39 0.05 -14.03
C ALA A 157 -4.71 -0.67 -13.71
N GLU A 158 -4.59 -1.85 -13.10
CA GLU A 158 -5.72 -2.65 -12.64
C GLU A 158 -5.55 -3.06 -11.19
N ILE A 159 -6.64 -2.91 -10.41
CA ILE A 159 -6.71 -3.37 -9.02
C ILE A 159 -8.01 -4.16 -8.84
N ASP A 160 -7.88 -5.39 -8.37
CA ASP A 160 -9.00 -6.23 -7.96
C ASP A 160 -9.19 -6.15 -6.45
N PHE A 161 -10.34 -5.67 -6.00
CA PHE A 161 -10.74 -5.63 -4.60
C PHE A 161 -11.64 -6.83 -4.30
N THR A 162 -11.37 -7.56 -3.21
CA THR A 162 -12.21 -8.68 -2.77
C THR A 162 -12.49 -8.60 -1.28
N ILE A 163 -13.79 -8.56 -0.92
CA ILE A 163 -14.23 -8.64 0.47
C ILE A 163 -14.15 -10.10 0.91
N LEU A 164 -13.50 -10.34 2.05
CA LEU A 164 -13.30 -11.68 2.63
C LEU A 164 -14.17 -11.85 3.87
N LYS A 165 -14.98 -12.92 3.89
CA LYS A 165 -15.84 -13.27 5.02
C LYS A 165 -15.53 -14.69 5.50
N GLY A 166 -15.26 -14.82 6.79
CA GLY A 166 -14.94 -16.09 7.45
C GLY A 166 -13.44 -16.42 7.44
N ASN A 167 -13.04 -17.23 8.42
CA ASN A 167 -11.64 -17.62 8.64
C ASN A 167 -11.00 -18.32 7.43
N LYS A 168 -11.80 -19.13 6.69
CA LYS A 168 -11.30 -19.82 5.49
C LYS A 168 -10.87 -18.84 4.39
N ALA A 169 -11.67 -17.78 4.13
CA ALA A 169 -11.36 -16.79 3.11
C ALA A 169 -10.14 -15.95 3.51
N VAL A 170 -10.08 -15.51 4.76
CA VAL A 170 -8.93 -14.74 5.30
C VAL A 170 -7.68 -15.62 5.35
N GLY A 171 -7.79 -16.88 5.78
CA GLY A 171 -6.70 -17.85 5.75
C GLY A 171 -6.13 -18.03 4.34
N GLY A 172 -6.99 -18.17 3.33
CA GLY A 172 -6.57 -18.28 1.93
C GLY A 172 -5.79 -17.08 1.43
N LEU A 173 -6.14 -15.84 1.86
CA LEU A 173 -5.35 -14.64 1.58
C LEU A 173 -3.95 -14.73 2.23
N ILE A 174 -3.90 -15.09 3.52
CA ILE A 174 -2.64 -15.19 4.25
C ILE A 174 -1.72 -16.24 3.59
N ASP A 175 -2.27 -17.41 3.23
CA ASP A 175 -1.52 -18.46 2.54
C ASP A 175 -0.97 -17.99 1.18
N GLN A 176 -1.77 -17.24 0.42
CA GLN A 176 -1.33 -16.66 -0.85
C GLN A 176 -0.17 -15.67 -0.65
N ILE A 177 -0.27 -14.78 0.34
CA ILE A 177 0.78 -13.82 0.68
C ILE A 177 2.07 -14.56 1.09
N GLN A 178 1.95 -15.59 1.93
CA GLN A 178 3.09 -16.39 2.36
C GLN A 178 3.78 -17.11 1.20
N LYS A 179 3.02 -17.60 0.21
CA LYS A 179 3.57 -18.20 -1.01
C LYS A 179 4.37 -17.21 -1.84
N ILE A 180 3.93 -15.94 -1.93
CA ILE A 180 4.67 -14.89 -2.62
C ILE A 180 5.89 -14.45 -1.79
N GLN A 181 5.72 -14.25 -0.48
CA GLN A 181 6.80 -13.87 0.45
C GLN A 181 7.89 -14.95 0.52
N ARG A 182 7.52 -16.22 0.41
CA ARG A 182 8.43 -17.38 0.54
C ARG A 182 9.22 -17.30 1.85
N ARG A 183 10.56 -17.41 1.75
CA ARG A 183 11.49 -17.28 2.89
C ARG A 183 12.17 -15.90 2.94
N ALA A 184 11.78 -14.99 2.06
CA ALA A 184 12.37 -13.67 2.04
C ALA A 184 11.96 -12.88 3.29
N GLN A 185 12.93 -12.37 4.03
CA GLN A 185 12.69 -11.46 5.13
C GLN A 185 12.63 -10.04 4.55
N PRO A 186 11.64 -9.23 4.93
CA PRO A 186 11.61 -7.83 4.51
C PRO A 186 12.79 -7.06 5.10
N VAL A 187 13.37 -6.17 4.32
CA VAL A 187 14.30 -5.17 4.83
C VAL A 187 13.48 -4.06 5.49
N ILE A 188 13.66 -3.88 6.78
CA ILE A 188 13.00 -2.83 7.56
C ILE A 188 14.00 -1.71 7.79
N GLU A 189 13.79 -0.57 7.12
CA GLU A 189 14.60 0.63 7.37
C GLU A 189 14.11 1.32 8.64
N THR A 190 15.04 1.74 9.49
CA THR A 190 14.72 2.43 10.75
C THR A 190 14.66 3.95 10.61
N LYS A 191 15.06 4.47 9.44
CA LYS A 191 15.09 5.91 9.15
C LYS A 191 14.39 6.19 7.83
N PRO A 192 13.80 7.40 7.66
CA PRO A 192 13.27 7.84 6.38
C PRO A 192 14.35 7.89 5.29
N GLU A 193 13.92 7.84 4.01
CA GLU A 193 14.83 8.19 2.90
C GLU A 193 15.32 9.64 3.06
N ASN A 194 16.61 9.88 2.76
CA ASN A 194 17.12 11.23 2.67
C ASN A 194 16.51 11.93 1.45
N LYS A 195 15.69 12.96 1.71
CA LYS A 195 14.93 13.71 0.69
C LYS A 195 15.58 15.03 0.29
N ASP A 196 16.72 15.38 0.92
CA ASP A 196 17.48 16.62 0.67
C ASP A 196 18.22 16.63 -0.69
#